data_8b3cdd64c01b9cb5362caabd5871daaa
#
_entry.id   8b3cdd64c01b9cb5362caabd5871daaa
#
_cell.length_a   1.000
_cell.length_b   1.000
_cell.length_c   1.000
_cell.angle_alpha   90.00
_cell.angle_beta   90.00
_cell.angle_gamma   90.00
#
_symmetry.space_group_name_H-M   'P 1'
#
loop_
_entity.id
_entity.type
_entity.pdbx_description
1 polymer ?
#
loop_
_entity_poly.entity_id
_entity_poly.type
_entity_poly.pdbx_seq_one_letter_code
_entity_poly.pdbx_strand_id
1 'polypeptide(L)'
;MKIVTSLSRFLFVLCVFILVITTVVRFFATEPAVQDTLMDYSNVEQKTNFTKNQLQSISITMSEYLSNKTDLLDIRMQSSSGLLALFSPKEILHMQDVKKILMNIYSLQLVALFYVLTYITVVLVTKKNAGIRDIISNLQIAGLISNILLISLGILLYFSFDRYFVYFHELAFDNDYWILDPNKDFLIKLYPLKFWNLITVAFISTVLIINTAIYLTAYSIKKFLR
;
A
#
# COMPACT_ATOMS: atom_id res chain seq x y z
N MET A 1 28.81 21.36 8.31
CA MET A 1 28.01 20.88 9.47
C MET A 1 26.51 21.24 9.36
N LYS A 2 26.09 22.50 9.18
CA LYS A 2 24.66 22.88 9.05
C LYS A 2 23.92 22.20 7.88
N ILE A 3 24.56 22.04 6.72
CA ILE A 3 23.96 21.40 5.52
C ILE A 3 23.69 19.90 5.78
N VAL A 4 24.64 19.18 6.41
CA VAL A 4 24.49 17.77 6.74
C VAL A 4 23.32 17.54 7.70
N THR A 5 23.16 18.44 8.70
CA THR A 5 22.04 18.35 9.64
C THR A 5 20.69 18.68 8.98
N SER A 6 20.65 19.57 8.00
CA SER A 6 19.43 19.88 7.25
C SER A 6 19.02 18.71 6.34
N LEU A 7 19.97 18.09 5.62
CA LEU A 7 19.73 16.94 4.77
C LEU A 7 19.25 15.73 5.58
N SER A 8 19.87 15.44 6.73
CA SER A 8 19.45 14.32 7.57
C SER A 8 18.03 14.48 8.13
N ARG A 9 17.62 15.73 8.45
CA ARG A 9 16.23 16.02 8.84
C ARG A 9 15.25 15.82 7.71
N PHE A 10 15.57 16.30 6.52
CA PHE A 10 14.75 16.11 5.34
C PHE A 10 14.57 14.62 5.05
N LEU A 11 15.64 13.84 5.05
CA LEU A 11 15.59 12.38 4.87
C LEU A 11 14.77 11.69 5.97
N PHE A 12 14.85 12.15 7.22
CA PHE A 12 14.01 11.62 8.29
C PHE A 12 12.53 11.84 8.02
N VAL A 13 12.13 13.06 7.65
CA VAL A 13 10.74 13.39 7.30
C VAL A 13 10.26 12.53 6.12
N LEU A 14 11.07 12.40 5.08
CA LEU A 14 10.78 11.57 3.91
C LEU A 14 10.65 10.09 4.28
N CYS A 15 11.56 9.56 5.09
CA CYS A 15 11.51 8.16 5.51
C CYS A 15 10.31 7.86 6.41
N VAL A 16 9.88 8.78 7.27
CA VAL A 16 8.64 8.63 8.06
C VAL A 16 7.43 8.55 7.12
N PHE A 17 7.35 9.42 6.11
CA PHE A 17 6.30 9.37 5.09
C PHE A 17 6.29 8.04 4.32
N ILE A 18 7.45 7.62 3.82
CA ILE A 18 7.61 6.32 3.11
C ILE A 18 7.20 5.17 4.03
N LEU A 19 7.61 5.18 5.29
CA LEU A 19 7.32 4.10 6.23
C LEU A 19 5.81 3.95 6.48
N VAL A 20 5.08 5.06 6.65
CA VAL A 20 3.62 5.00 6.83
C VAL A 20 2.94 4.48 5.57
N ILE A 21 3.27 5.01 4.40
CA ILE A 21 2.68 4.57 3.12
C ILE A 21 2.94 3.08 2.88
N THR A 22 4.19 2.65 2.96
CA THR A 22 4.56 1.26 2.66
C THR A 22 3.97 0.28 3.66
N THR A 23 3.80 0.68 4.93
CA THR A 23 3.11 -0.12 5.95
C THR A 23 1.64 -0.32 5.60
N VAL A 24 0.95 0.75 5.18
CA VAL A 24 -0.46 0.67 4.79
C VAL A 24 -0.62 -0.11 3.48
N VAL A 25 0.26 0.10 2.48
CA VAL A 25 0.27 -0.73 1.25
C VAL A 25 0.40 -2.20 1.59
N ARG A 26 1.36 -2.56 2.45
CA ARG A 26 1.57 -3.94 2.87
C ARG A 26 0.32 -4.51 3.53
N PHE A 27 -0.29 -3.79 4.47
CA PHE A 27 -1.51 -4.21 5.15
C PHE A 27 -2.65 -4.49 4.15
N PHE A 28 -2.94 -3.56 3.24
CA PHE A 28 -4.01 -3.73 2.26
C PHE A 28 -3.73 -4.86 1.24
N ALA A 29 -2.48 -5.09 0.90
CA ALA A 29 -2.09 -6.16 -0.02
C ALA A 29 -2.11 -7.56 0.61
N THR A 30 -1.87 -7.67 1.93
CA THR A 30 -1.66 -8.98 2.58
C THR A 30 -2.72 -9.36 3.60
N GLU A 31 -3.71 -8.50 3.87
CA GLU A 31 -4.79 -8.81 4.82
C GLU A 31 -6.03 -9.35 4.07
N PRO A 32 -6.34 -10.66 4.15
CA PRO A 32 -7.45 -11.26 3.43
C PRO A 32 -8.80 -10.64 3.77
N ALA A 33 -9.05 -10.29 5.03
CA ALA A 33 -10.32 -9.71 5.47
C ALA A 33 -10.61 -8.36 4.81
N VAL A 34 -9.56 -7.58 4.50
CA VAL A 34 -9.70 -6.34 3.74
C VAL A 34 -10.11 -6.63 2.30
N GLN A 35 -9.45 -7.60 1.66
CA GLN A 35 -9.77 -7.99 0.28
C GLN A 35 -11.21 -8.52 0.19
N ASP A 36 -11.63 -9.40 1.11
CA ASP A 36 -13.00 -9.94 1.16
C ASP A 36 -14.04 -8.82 1.30
N THR A 37 -13.82 -7.90 2.22
CA THR A 37 -14.71 -6.75 2.42
C THR A 37 -14.84 -5.90 1.15
N LEU A 38 -13.72 -5.62 0.48
CA LEU A 38 -13.72 -4.84 -0.76
C LEU A 38 -14.35 -5.59 -1.94
N MET A 39 -14.20 -6.91 -2.01
CA MET A 39 -14.88 -7.76 -2.99
C MET A 39 -16.40 -7.74 -2.79
N ASP A 40 -16.87 -7.83 -1.54
CA ASP A 40 -18.31 -7.72 -1.19
C ASP A 40 -18.87 -6.36 -1.68
N TYR A 41 -18.23 -5.25 -1.32
CA TYR A 41 -18.65 -3.91 -1.77
C TYR A 41 -18.55 -3.71 -3.28
N SER A 42 -17.73 -4.50 -3.97
CA SER A 42 -17.54 -4.44 -5.42
C SER A 42 -18.48 -5.37 -6.19
N ASN A 43 -19.35 -6.11 -5.48
CA ASN A 43 -20.29 -7.09 -6.05
C ASN A 43 -19.59 -8.19 -6.86
N VAL A 44 -18.43 -8.68 -6.38
CA VAL A 44 -17.61 -9.67 -7.09
C VAL A 44 -18.32 -11.02 -7.18
N GLU A 45 -19.07 -11.43 -6.14
CA GLU A 45 -19.88 -12.65 -6.14
C GLU A 45 -20.82 -12.71 -7.35
N GLN A 46 -21.53 -11.61 -7.65
CA GLN A 46 -22.43 -11.53 -8.79
C GLN A 46 -21.72 -11.57 -10.16
N LYS A 47 -20.49 -11.03 -10.21
CA LYS A 47 -19.69 -10.98 -11.47
C LYS A 47 -19.00 -12.29 -11.79
N THR A 48 -18.65 -13.06 -10.77
CA THR A 48 -17.89 -14.30 -10.92
C THR A 48 -18.75 -15.56 -10.78
N ASN A 49 -19.95 -15.45 -10.18
CA ASN A 49 -20.77 -16.55 -9.69
C ASN A 49 -20.06 -17.45 -8.66
N PHE A 50 -19.03 -16.92 -8.00
CA PHE A 50 -18.35 -17.62 -6.89
C PHE A 50 -19.10 -17.42 -5.60
N THR A 51 -19.11 -18.45 -4.76
CA THR A 51 -19.63 -18.35 -3.40
C THR A 51 -18.69 -17.56 -2.51
N LYS A 52 -19.20 -17.02 -1.41
CA LYS A 52 -18.43 -16.29 -0.40
C LYS A 52 -17.20 -17.08 0.09
N ASN A 53 -17.37 -18.38 0.35
CA ASN A 53 -16.28 -19.26 0.78
C ASN A 53 -15.17 -19.40 -0.29
N GLN A 54 -15.55 -19.44 -1.57
CA GLN A 54 -14.59 -19.49 -2.67
C GLN A 54 -13.82 -18.17 -2.77
N LEU A 55 -14.50 -17.02 -2.68
CA LEU A 55 -13.85 -15.71 -2.69
C LEU A 55 -12.89 -15.56 -1.52
N GLN A 56 -13.27 -15.98 -0.33
CA GLN A 56 -12.42 -15.97 0.85
C GLN A 56 -11.17 -16.86 0.67
N SER A 57 -11.31 -18.04 0.09
CA SER A 57 -10.16 -18.91 -0.23
C SER A 57 -9.21 -18.24 -1.23
N ILE A 58 -9.78 -17.56 -2.25
CA ILE A 58 -9.00 -16.80 -3.23
C ILE A 58 -8.23 -15.65 -2.55
N SER A 59 -8.88 -14.87 -1.69
CA SER A 59 -8.26 -13.76 -0.95
C SER A 59 -7.11 -14.24 -0.06
N ILE A 60 -7.28 -15.38 0.63
CA ILE A 60 -6.23 -15.98 1.45
C ILE A 60 -5.02 -16.36 0.58
N THR A 61 -5.25 -17.12 -0.51
CA THR A 61 -4.17 -17.56 -1.40
C THR A 61 -3.45 -16.38 -2.06
N MET A 62 -4.23 -15.37 -2.48
CA MET A 62 -3.66 -14.15 -3.05
C MET A 62 -2.81 -13.38 -2.02
N SER A 63 -3.28 -13.25 -0.78
CA SER A 63 -2.54 -12.59 0.30
C SER A 63 -1.25 -13.33 0.66
N GLU A 64 -1.27 -14.66 0.67
CA GLU A 64 -0.07 -15.49 0.88
C GLU A 64 0.95 -15.31 -0.24
N TYR A 65 0.48 -15.28 -1.49
CA TYR A 65 1.33 -15.02 -2.65
C TYR A 65 1.97 -13.63 -2.60
N LEU A 66 1.17 -12.58 -2.33
CA LEU A 66 1.64 -11.19 -2.27
C LEU A 66 2.51 -10.90 -1.03
N SER A 67 2.34 -11.67 0.05
CA SER A 67 3.21 -11.60 1.23
C SER A 67 4.51 -12.38 1.10
N ASN A 68 4.76 -13.02 -0.06
CA ASN A 68 5.91 -13.87 -0.35
C ASN A 68 6.01 -15.13 0.52
N LYS A 69 4.87 -15.66 0.97
CA LYS A 69 4.80 -16.95 1.66
C LYS A 69 4.82 -18.12 0.67
N THR A 70 4.36 -17.88 -0.57
CA THR A 70 4.36 -18.85 -1.66
C THR A 70 4.97 -18.22 -2.92
N ASP A 71 5.68 -19.02 -3.71
CA ASP A 71 6.28 -18.56 -4.96
C ASP A 71 5.32 -18.67 -6.15
N LEU A 72 4.39 -19.63 -6.08
CA LEU A 72 3.44 -19.91 -7.15
C LEU A 72 2.04 -19.39 -6.79
N LEU A 73 1.39 -18.77 -7.76
CA LEU A 73 -0.03 -18.43 -7.72
C LEU A 73 -0.81 -19.54 -8.46
N ASP A 74 -1.16 -20.62 -7.75
CA ASP A 74 -1.95 -21.74 -8.29
C ASP A 74 -3.31 -21.81 -7.59
N ILE A 75 -4.30 -21.14 -8.16
CA ILE A 75 -5.70 -21.21 -7.70
C ILE A 75 -6.46 -22.06 -8.69
N ARG A 76 -7.08 -23.14 -8.19
CA ARG A 76 -7.87 -24.09 -9.00
C ARG A 76 -9.32 -24.09 -8.57
N MET A 77 -10.19 -24.12 -9.55
CA MET A 77 -11.63 -24.16 -9.36
C MET A 77 -12.22 -25.42 -9.94
N GLN A 78 -13.24 -25.95 -9.27
CA GLN A 78 -14.00 -27.12 -9.76
C GLN A 78 -14.85 -26.70 -10.97
N SER A 79 -14.66 -27.40 -12.08
CA SER A 79 -15.45 -27.25 -13.29
C SER A 79 -16.11 -28.60 -13.61
N SER A 80 -17.06 -28.61 -14.55
CA SER A 80 -17.68 -29.84 -15.08
C SER A 80 -16.67 -30.81 -15.68
N SER A 81 -15.52 -30.33 -16.16
CA SER A 81 -14.41 -31.09 -16.73
C SER A 81 -13.28 -31.42 -15.73
N GLY A 82 -13.41 -31.07 -14.44
CA GLY A 82 -12.41 -31.31 -13.42
C GLY A 82 -11.87 -30.01 -12.80
N LEU A 83 -10.71 -30.11 -12.14
CA LEU A 83 -10.02 -28.93 -11.57
C LEU A 83 -9.29 -28.17 -12.68
N LEU A 84 -9.69 -26.91 -12.88
CA LEU A 84 -9.05 -26.00 -13.84
C LEU A 84 -8.35 -24.85 -13.12
N ALA A 85 -7.24 -24.39 -13.70
CA ALA A 85 -6.57 -23.18 -13.24
C ALA A 85 -7.50 -21.98 -13.42
N LEU A 86 -7.63 -21.16 -12.38
CA LEU A 86 -8.48 -19.96 -12.40
C LEU A 86 -7.90 -18.88 -13.31
N PHE A 87 -6.59 -18.69 -13.25
CA PHE A 87 -5.90 -17.64 -13.99
C PHE A 87 -5.23 -18.17 -15.25
N SER A 88 -5.32 -17.41 -16.32
CA SER A 88 -4.57 -17.62 -17.55
C SER A 88 -3.06 -17.40 -17.35
N PRO A 89 -2.19 -17.91 -18.22
CA PRO A 89 -0.75 -17.62 -18.15
C PRO A 89 -0.44 -16.11 -18.16
N LYS A 90 -1.22 -15.31 -18.89
CA LYS A 90 -1.07 -13.85 -18.97
C LYS A 90 -1.34 -13.19 -17.61
N GLU A 91 -2.42 -13.59 -16.94
CA GLU A 91 -2.77 -13.08 -15.60
C GLU A 91 -1.71 -13.47 -14.56
N ILE A 92 -1.17 -14.68 -14.65
CA ILE A 92 -0.09 -15.12 -13.75
C ILE A 92 1.18 -14.28 -13.95
N LEU A 93 1.57 -14.00 -15.21
CA LEU A 93 2.71 -13.14 -15.51
C LEU A 93 2.50 -11.73 -14.98
N HIS A 94 1.31 -11.15 -15.15
CA HIS A 94 0.98 -9.87 -14.56
C HIS A 94 1.12 -9.89 -13.02
N MET A 95 0.61 -10.93 -12.35
CA MET A 95 0.70 -11.04 -10.89
C MET A 95 2.14 -11.27 -10.41
N GLN A 96 3.03 -11.86 -11.21
CA GLN A 96 4.46 -11.92 -10.91
C GLN A 96 5.09 -10.51 -10.92
N ASP A 97 4.72 -9.68 -11.90
CA ASP A 97 5.19 -8.28 -11.95
C ASP A 97 4.65 -7.47 -10.77
N VAL A 98 3.37 -7.63 -10.41
CA VAL A 98 2.77 -7.01 -9.22
C VAL A 98 3.51 -7.45 -7.94
N LYS A 99 3.78 -8.75 -7.77
CA LYS A 99 4.55 -9.28 -6.63
C LYS A 99 5.94 -8.64 -6.56
N LYS A 100 6.64 -8.51 -7.70
CA LYS A 100 7.96 -7.87 -7.77
C LYS A 100 7.93 -6.43 -7.29
N ILE A 101 6.91 -5.64 -7.70
CA ILE A 101 6.72 -4.27 -7.22
C ILE A 101 6.53 -4.26 -5.69
N LEU A 102 5.67 -5.14 -5.16
CA LEU A 102 5.44 -5.22 -3.71
C LEU A 102 6.71 -5.61 -2.93
N MET A 103 7.54 -6.53 -3.45
CA MET A 103 8.82 -6.87 -2.83
C MET A 103 9.78 -5.67 -2.79
N ASN A 104 9.80 -4.85 -3.83
CA ASN A 104 10.58 -3.61 -3.85
C ASN A 104 10.05 -2.60 -2.80
N ILE A 105 8.72 -2.48 -2.67
CA ILE A 105 8.08 -1.64 -1.64
C ILE A 105 8.45 -2.14 -0.23
N TYR A 106 8.45 -3.46 0.02
CA TYR A 106 8.83 -4.02 1.32
C TYR A 106 10.31 -3.80 1.63
N SER A 107 11.17 -3.88 0.63
CA SER A 107 12.59 -3.54 0.77
C SER A 107 12.78 -2.06 1.10
N LEU A 108 12.07 -1.17 0.42
CA LEU A 108 12.06 0.26 0.70
C LEU A 108 11.56 0.56 2.12
N GLN A 109 10.53 -0.16 2.60
CA GLN A 109 10.04 -0.08 3.97
C GLN A 109 11.13 -0.37 4.99
N LEU A 110 11.90 -1.45 4.79
CA LEU A 110 12.99 -1.82 5.69
C LEU A 110 14.10 -0.77 5.71
N VAL A 111 14.48 -0.24 4.55
CA VAL A 111 15.48 0.85 4.45
C VAL A 111 15.00 2.10 5.19
N ALA A 112 13.74 2.50 4.98
CA ALA A 112 13.16 3.65 5.66
C ALA A 112 13.09 3.44 7.18
N LEU A 113 12.71 2.25 7.65
CA LEU A 113 12.69 1.88 9.06
C LEU A 113 14.08 1.96 9.69
N PHE A 114 15.08 1.36 9.03
CA PHE A 114 16.46 1.41 9.50
C PHE A 114 16.97 2.85 9.63
N TYR A 115 16.70 3.69 8.63
CA TYR A 115 17.08 5.09 8.66
C TYR A 115 16.41 5.85 9.81
N VAL A 116 15.09 5.68 9.99
CA VAL A 116 14.33 6.33 11.07
C VAL A 116 14.89 5.95 12.44
N LEU A 117 15.12 4.66 12.69
CA LEU A 117 15.68 4.18 13.96
C LEU A 117 17.09 4.72 14.20
N THR A 118 17.95 4.69 13.19
CA THR A 118 19.31 5.23 13.27
C THR A 118 19.30 6.72 13.55
N TYR A 119 18.47 7.49 12.85
CA TYR A 119 18.35 8.93 13.07
C TYR A 119 17.92 9.25 14.50
N ILE A 120 16.87 8.58 15.00
CA ILE A 120 16.39 8.75 16.38
C ILE A 120 17.52 8.47 17.38
N THR A 121 18.20 7.32 17.23
CA THR A 121 19.29 6.92 18.13
C THR A 121 20.42 7.94 18.14
N VAL A 122 20.92 8.35 16.98
CA VAL A 122 21.99 9.34 16.85
C VAL A 122 21.60 10.67 17.46
N VAL A 123 20.38 11.16 17.19
CA VAL A 123 19.92 12.43 17.71
C VAL A 123 19.76 12.41 19.25
N LEU A 124 19.24 11.31 19.80
CA LEU A 124 19.10 11.18 21.26
C LEU A 124 20.45 11.09 21.97
N VAL A 125 21.41 10.32 21.42
CA VAL A 125 22.75 10.16 21.98
C VAL A 125 23.53 11.50 21.92
N THR A 126 23.44 12.21 20.80
CA THR A 126 24.26 13.42 20.59
C THR A 126 23.67 14.68 21.21
N LYS A 127 22.34 14.83 21.22
CA LYS A 127 21.65 16.06 21.64
C LYS A 127 20.84 15.93 22.93
N LYS A 128 20.70 14.72 23.46
CA LYS A 128 19.93 14.46 24.70
C LYS A 128 18.51 15.08 24.62
N ASN A 129 18.13 15.89 25.64
CA ASN A 129 16.79 16.50 25.72
C ASN A 129 16.47 17.45 24.55
N ALA A 130 17.45 18.14 23.99
CA ALA A 130 17.25 18.94 22.77
C ALA A 130 16.93 18.07 21.56
N GLY A 131 17.47 16.85 21.50
CA GLY A 131 17.16 15.87 20.46
C GLY A 131 15.72 15.42 20.43
N ILE A 132 15.10 15.24 21.60
CA ILE A 132 13.67 14.89 21.70
C ILE A 132 12.81 15.99 21.04
N ARG A 133 13.08 17.24 21.31
CA ARG A 133 12.33 18.37 20.70
C ARG A 133 12.52 18.42 19.17
N ASP A 134 13.73 18.13 18.70
CA ASP A 134 14.04 18.07 17.26
C ASP A 134 13.23 16.95 16.58
N ILE A 135 13.22 15.72 17.15
CA ILE A 135 12.47 14.56 16.63
C ILE A 135 10.98 14.88 16.58
N ILE A 136 10.40 15.38 17.67
CA ILE A 136 8.99 15.74 17.76
C ILE A 136 8.62 16.79 16.72
N SER A 137 9.45 17.81 16.52
CA SER A 137 9.20 18.83 15.50
C SER A 137 9.26 18.27 14.10
N ASN A 138 10.18 17.35 13.82
CA ASN A 138 10.27 16.68 12.51
C ASN A 138 9.08 15.73 12.26
N LEU A 139 8.58 15.05 13.28
CA LEU A 139 7.35 14.23 13.17
C LEU A 139 6.12 15.08 12.88
N GLN A 140 6.00 16.28 13.48
CA GLN A 140 4.93 17.21 13.14
C GLN A 140 5.01 17.65 11.67
N ILE A 141 6.20 17.98 11.18
CA ILE A 141 6.42 18.37 9.77
C ILE A 141 6.07 17.20 8.85
N ALA A 142 6.53 15.98 9.18
CA ALA A 142 6.23 14.78 8.40
C ALA A 142 4.71 14.56 8.27
N GLY A 143 3.97 14.57 9.40
CA GLY A 143 2.52 14.38 9.39
C GLY A 143 1.79 15.45 8.58
N LEU A 144 2.19 16.73 8.72
CA LEU A 144 1.56 17.84 8.00
C LEU A 144 1.79 17.77 6.49
N ILE A 145 3.06 17.62 6.06
CA ILE A 145 3.42 17.55 4.63
C ILE A 145 2.77 16.33 4.00
N SER A 146 2.81 15.18 4.67
CA SER A 146 2.18 13.95 4.18
C SER A 146 0.67 14.13 3.95
N ASN A 147 -0.03 14.77 4.88
CA ASN A 147 -1.46 15.01 4.73
C ASN A 147 -1.76 15.96 3.56
N ILE A 148 -0.99 17.03 3.38
CA ILE A 148 -1.17 17.95 2.25
C ILE A 148 -0.99 17.21 0.91
N LEU A 149 0.07 16.41 0.79
CA LEU A 149 0.35 15.64 -0.44
C LEU A 149 -0.75 14.61 -0.72
N LEU A 150 -1.24 13.91 0.30
CA LEU A 150 -2.27 12.89 0.15
C LEU A 150 -3.64 13.49 -0.16
N ILE A 151 -4.00 14.60 0.43
CA ILE A 151 -5.24 15.31 0.09
C ILE A 151 -5.17 15.79 -1.36
N SER A 152 -4.05 16.36 -1.79
CA SER A 152 -3.88 16.80 -3.19
C SER A 152 -3.98 15.61 -4.16
N LEU A 153 -3.35 14.48 -3.85
CA LEU A 153 -3.46 13.26 -4.64
C LEU A 153 -4.89 12.70 -4.64
N GLY A 154 -5.56 12.69 -3.48
CA GLY A 154 -6.94 12.23 -3.36
C GLY A 154 -7.90 13.04 -4.21
N ILE A 155 -7.74 14.37 -4.26
CA ILE A 155 -8.53 15.25 -5.13
C ILE A 155 -8.29 14.91 -6.60
N LEU A 156 -7.04 14.72 -7.02
CA LEU A 156 -6.70 14.33 -8.40
C LEU A 156 -7.37 13.00 -8.79
N LEU A 157 -7.23 11.99 -7.94
CA LEU A 157 -7.79 10.66 -8.17
C LEU A 157 -9.31 10.66 -8.17
N TYR A 158 -9.97 11.51 -7.37
CA TYR A 158 -11.41 11.61 -7.32
C TYR A 158 -12.05 11.96 -8.67
N PHE A 159 -11.43 12.85 -9.46
CA PHE A 159 -11.97 13.31 -10.73
C PHE A 159 -11.67 12.41 -11.93
N SER A 160 -10.67 11.55 -11.87
CA SER A 160 -10.22 10.79 -13.05
C SER A 160 -9.50 9.49 -12.67
N PHE A 161 -10.06 8.75 -11.72
CA PHE A 161 -9.43 7.52 -11.20
C PHE A 161 -9.06 6.51 -12.30
N ASP A 162 -9.97 6.25 -13.23
CA ASP A 162 -9.79 5.34 -14.37
C ASP A 162 -8.58 5.70 -15.24
N ARG A 163 -8.37 6.99 -15.53
CA ARG A 163 -7.18 7.46 -16.27
C ARG A 163 -5.90 7.24 -15.49
N TYR A 164 -5.89 7.60 -14.20
CA TYR A 164 -4.69 7.43 -13.36
C TYR A 164 -4.39 5.96 -13.11
N PHE A 165 -5.40 5.10 -13.07
CA PHE A 165 -5.24 3.66 -13.00
C PHE A 165 -4.51 3.11 -14.24
N VAL A 166 -4.87 3.55 -15.43
CA VAL A 166 -4.18 3.20 -16.69
C VAL A 166 -2.76 3.77 -16.70
N TYR A 167 -2.57 5.06 -16.41
CA TYR A 167 -1.24 5.68 -16.36
C TYR A 167 -0.30 5.01 -15.36
N PHE A 168 -0.83 4.58 -14.22
CA PHE A 168 -0.05 3.79 -13.26
C PHE A 168 0.47 2.50 -13.89
N HIS A 169 -0.37 1.77 -14.62
CA HIS A 169 0.04 0.52 -15.28
C HIS A 169 1.06 0.76 -16.38
N GLU A 170 0.86 1.76 -17.22
CA GLU A 170 1.81 2.15 -18.26
C GLU A 170 3.18 2.57 -17.70
N LEU A 171 3.20 3.19 -16.52
CA LEU A 171 4.44 3.58 -15.83
C LEU A 171 5.11 2.41 -15.09
N ALA A 172 4.32 1.52 -14.54
CA ALA A 172 4.79 0.45 -13.65
C ALA A 172 5.23 -0.82 -14.39
N PHE A 173 4.75 -1.04 -15.62
CA PHE A 173 4.97 -2.26 -16.38
C PHE A 173 5.44 -1.97 -17.81
N ASP A 174 6.51 -2.64 -18.21
CA ASP A 174 7.07 -2.55 -19.57
C ASP A 174 6.43 -3.54 -20.56
N ASN A 175 5.24 -4.08 -20.23
CA ASN A 175 4.54 -5.11 -21.01
C ASN A 175 3.02 -4.93 -20.95
N ASP A 176 2.28 -5.72 -21.74
CA ASP A 176 0.82 -5.62 -21.88
C ASP A 176 0.05 -6.70 -21.08
N TYR A 177 0.68 -7.39 -20.12
CA TYR A 177 0.01 -8.44 -19.34
C TYR A 177 -1.13 -7.92 -18.46
N TRP A 178 -1.09 -6.65 -18.07
CA TRP A 178 -2.12 -5.96 -17.30
C TRP A 178 -3.38 -5.60 -18.09
N ILE A 179 -3.32 -5.62 -19.44
CA ILE A 179 -4.50 -5.34 -20.31
C ILE A 179 -5.36 -6.60 -20.37
N LEU A 180 -6.34 -6.72 -19.48
CA LEU A 180 -7.19 -7.88 -19.30
C LEU A 180 -8.55 -7.72 -19.99
N ASP A 181 -9.09 -8.83 -20.51
CA ASP A 181 -10.42 -8.92 -21.13
C ASP A 181 -11.46 -9.32 -20.07
N PRO A 182 -12.44 -8.45 -19.73
CA PRO A 182 -13.46 -8.76 -18.72
C PRO A 182 -14.35 -9.95 -19.07
N ASN A 183 -14.37 -10.40 -20.33
CA ASN A 183 -15.14 -11.57 -20.73
C ASN A 183 -14.38 -12.89 -20.50
N LYS A 184 -13.05 -12.87 -20.52
CA LYS A 184 -12.18 -14.05 -20.47
C LYS A 184 -11.41 -14.17 -19.17
N ASP A 185 -10.82 -13.05 -18.70
CA ASP A 185 -9.88 -13.02 -17.60
C ASP A 185 -10.61 -12.91 -16.24
N PHE A 186 -10.23 -13.74 -15.29
CA PHE A 186 -10.84 -13.75 -13.96
C PHE A 186 -10.28 -12.68 -13.02
N LEU A 187 -9.03 -12.29 -13.19
CA LEU A 187 -8.38 -11.31 -12.33
C LEU A 187 -9.11 -9.96 -12.37
N ILE A 188 -9.54 -9.49 -13.56
CA ILE A 188 -10.31 -8.25 -13.69
C ILE A 188 -11.73 -8.38 -13.13
N LYS A 189 -12.30 -9.57 -13.07
CA LYS A 189 -13.62 -9.84 -12.46
C LYS A 189 -13.53 -9.85 -10.94
N LEU A 190 -12.43 -10.40 -10.38
CA LEU A 190 -12.16 -10.44 -8.96
C LEU A 190 -11.75 -9.06 -8.40
N TYR A 191 -10.97 -8.32 -9.18
CA TYR A 191 -10.45 -7.00 -8.82
C TYR A 191 -10.91 -5.93 -9.83
N PRO A 192 -12.24 -5.66 -9.92
CA PRO A 192 -12.77 -4.69 -10.88
C PRO A 192 -12.36 -3.26 -10.51
N LEU A 193 -12.53 -2.31 -11.43
CA LEU A 193 -12.18 -0.90 -11.21
C LEU A 193 -12.83 -0.32 -9.94
N LYS A 194 -14.06 -0.75 -9.61
CA LYS A 194 -14.73 -0.35 -8.35
C LYS A 194 -13.95 -0.80 -7.11
N PHE A 195 -13.36 -2.01 -7.12
CA PHE A 195 -12.49 -2.50 -6.04
C PHE A 195 -11.28 -1.58 -5.87
N TRP A 196 -10.61 -1.25 -6.96
CA TRP A 196 -9.43 -0.37 -6.94
C TRP A 196 -9.74 1.05 -6.49
N ASN A 197 -10.90 1.57 -6.85
CA ASN A 197 -11.37 2.86 -6.35
C ASN A 197 -11.60 2.82 -4.83
N LEU A 198 -12.33 1.82 -4.34
CA LEU A 198 -12.60 1.65 -2.90
C LEU A 198 -11.33 1.45 -2.08
N ILE A 199 -10.39 0.60 -2.54
CA ILE A 199 -9.13 0.39 -1.83
C ILE A 199 -8.29 1.67 -1.79
N THR A 200 -8.30 2.47 -2.87
CA THR A 200 -7.59 3.75 -2.91
C THR A 200 -8.16 4.75 -1.91
N VAL A 201 -9.49 4.87 -1.82
CA VAL A 201 -10.15 5.73 -0.82
C VAL A 201 -9.83 5.25 0.59
N ALA A 202 -9.94 3.94 0.85
CA ALA A 202 -9.63 3.37 2.15
C ALA A 202 -8.14 3.56 2.51
N PHE A 203 -7.24 3.36 1.57
CA PHE A 203 -5.80 3.58 1.72
C PHE A 203 -5.49 5.03 2.09
N ILE A 204 -5.96 6.00 1.30
CA ILE A 204 -5.72 7.43 1.55
C ILE A 204 -6.29 7.81 2.91
N SER A 205 -7.51 7.39 3.24
CA SER A 205 -8.14 7.68 4.54
C SER A 205 -7.33 7.13 5.70
N THR A 206 -6.85 5.88 5.60
CA THR A 206 -6.04 5.24 6.63
C THR A 206 -4.72 5.99 6.85
N VAL A 207 -4.02 6.36 5.77
CA VAL A 207 -2.75 7.10 5.88
C VAL A 207 -2.99 8.51 6.46
N LEU A 208 -4.07 9.19 6.07
CA LEU A 208 -4.44 10.50 6.64
C LEU A 208 -4.71 10.40 8.16
N ILE A 209 -5.42 9.36 8.60
CA ILE A 209 -5.70 9.13 10.03
C ILE A 209 -4.39 8.90 10.79
N ILE A 210 -3.50 8.03 10.30
CA ILE A 210 -2.21 7.73 10.94
C ILE A 210 -1.35 9.00 11.02
N ASN A 211 -1.20 9.74 9.92
CA ASN A 211 -0.40 10.96 9.90
C ASN A 211 -0.98 12.06 10.81
N THR A 212 -2.30 12.18 10.87
CA THR A 212 -2.97 13.10 11.79
C THR A 212 -2.72 12.69 13.24
N ALA A 213 -2.79 11.40 13.56
CA ALA A 213 -2.47 10.90 14.89
C ALA A 213 -1.00 11.18 15.27
N ILE A 214 -0.04 10.95 14.36
CA ILE A 214 1.37 11.29 14.55
C ILE A 214 1.52 12.79 14.84
N TYR A 215 0.89 13.66 14.03
CA TYR A 215 0.94 15.10 14.19
C TYR A 215 0.40 15.54 15.55
N LEU A 216 -0.81 15.10 15.93
CA LEU A 216 -1.47 15.49 17.17
C LEU A 216 -0.71 14.99 18.41
N THR A 217 -0.20 13.76 18.37
CA THR A 217 0.63 13.20 19.45
C THR A 217 1.90 14.01 19.62
N ALA A 218 2.61 14.30 18.53
CA ALA A 218 3.81 15.11 18.54
C ALA A 218 3.52 16.55 19.04
N TYR A 219 2.37 17.13 18.64
CA TYR A 219 1.93 18.45 19.12
C TYR A 219 1.70 18.46 20.63
N SER A 220 0.99 17.46 21.15
CA SER A 220 0.68 17.34 22.58
C SER A 220 1.94 17.17 23.42
N ILE A 221 2.88 16.31 23.01
CA ILE A 221 4.16 16.12 23.70
C ILE A 221 4.98 17.42 23.68
N LYS A 222 5.03 18.12 22.55
CA LYS A 222 5.75 19.39 22.43
C LYS A 222 5.20 20.47 23.36
N LYS A 223 3.88 20.52 23.55
CA LYS A 223 3.22 21.42 24.48
C LYS A 223 3.58 21.09 25.94
N PHE A 224 3.67 19.81 26.28
CA PHE A 224 4.06 19.35 27.62
C PHE A 224 5.53 19.62 27.97
N LEU A 225 6.42 19.63 26.96
CA LEU A 225 7.86 19.87 27.13
C LEU A 225 8.24 21.37 27.15
N ARG A 226 7.29 22.27 27.01
CA ARG A 226 7.46 23.71 27.15
C ARG A 226 7.35 24.14 28.59
#